data_64019e5aa073e0f278e7cd7d3b9f4731
#
_entry.id   64019e5aa073e0f278e7cd7d3b9f4731
#
_cell.length_a   1.000
_cell.length_b   1.000
_cell.length_c   1.000
_cell.angle_alpha   90.00
_cell.angle_beta   90.00
_cell.angle_gamma   90.00
#
_symmetry.space_group_name_H-M   'P 1'
#
loop_
_entity.id
_entity.type
_entity.pdbx_description
1 polymer ?
#
loop_
_entity_poly.entity_id
_entity_poly.type
_entity_poly.pdbx_seq_one_letter_code
_entity_poly.pdbx_strand_id
1 'polypeptide(L)' 'MYEKMEQFLTKQYNMVVKAKTQADKKIFFDQAFGGLSFAIQMCGDDWDEADRYIDLWDKTWYKKFVKAVYDYDAEV' A
#
# COMPACT_ATOMS: atom_id res chain seq x y z
N MET A 1 0.56 -9.99 -12.22
CA MET A 1 0.09 -9.68 -10.85
C MET A 1 0.78 -8.47 -10.25
N TYR A 2 2.11 -8.40 -10.38
CA TYR A 2 2.87 -7.28 -9.82
C TYR A 2 2.42 -5.92 -10.35
N GLU A 3 2.26 -5.81 -11.67
CA GLU A 3 1.81 -4.57 -12.29
C GLU A 3 0.41 -4.16 -11.84
N LYS A 4 -0.48 -5.14 -11.68
CA LYS A 4 -1.82 -4.87 -11.18
C LYS A 4 -1.79 -4.39 -9.73
N MET A 5 -0.88 -4.92 -8.93
CA MET A 5 -0.69 -4.45 -7.56
C MET A 5 -0.21 -3.01 -7.54
N GLU A 6 0.75 -2.66 -8.41
CA GLU A 6 1.21 -1.28 -8.51
C GLU A 6 0.07 -0.34 -8.92
N GLN A 7 -0.76 -0.75 -9.88
CA GLN A 7 -1.92 0.03 -10.30
C GLN A 7 -2.92 0.20 -9.16
N PHE A 8 -3.18 -0.87 -8.42
CA PHE A 8 -4.07 -0.82 -7.26
C PHE A 8 -3.55 0.15 -6.20
N LEU A 9 -2.27 0.05 -5.84
CA LEU A 9 -1.67 0.92 -4.84
C LEU A 9 -1.64 2.38 -5.29
N THR A 10 -1.37 2.62 -6.57
CA THR A 10 -1.41 3.95 -7.16
C THR A 10 -2.81 4.55 -7.02
N LYS A 11 -3.84 3.77 -7.34
CA LYS A 11 -5.22 4.22 -7.23
C LYS A 11 -5.57 4.55 -5.78
N GLN A 12 -5.22 3.68 -4.85
CA GLN A 12 -5.50 3.93 -3.42
C GLN A 12 -4.75 5.15 -2.92
N TYR A 13 -3.49 5.32 -3.34
CA TYR A 13 -2.71 6.50 -2.98
C TYR A 13 -3.38 7.79 -3.47
N ASN A 14 -3.86 7.79 -4.71
CA ASN A 14 -4.56 8.95 -5.25
C ASN A 14 -5.83 9.26 -4.46
N MET A 15 -6.53 8.23 -3.99
CA MET A 15 -7.71 8.41 -3.13
C MET A 15 -7.33 9.03 -1.79
N VAL A 16 -6.21 8.60 -1.21
CA VAL A 16 -5.70 9.19 0.03
C VAL A 16 -5.39 10.68 -0.17
N VAL A 17 -4.69 11.01 -1.24
CA VAL A 17 -4.29 12.39 -1.51
C VAL A 17 -5.52 13.29 -1.71
N LYS A 18 -6.56 12.76 -2.35
CA LYS A 18 -7.79 13.53 -2.62
C LYS A 18 -8.73 13.60 -1.43
N ALA A 19 -8.59 12.72 -0.45
CA ALA A 19 -9.48 12.70 0.71
C ALA A 19 -9.29 13.98 1.54
N LYS A 20 -10.39 14.50 2.08
CA LYS A 20 -10.38 15.78 2.77
C LYS A 20 -10.12 15.67 4.26
N THR A 21 -10.35 14.49 4.85
CA THR A 21 -10.15 14.28 6.29
C THR A 21 -9.14 13.17 6.51
N GLN A 22 -8.47 13.22 7.67
CA GLN A 22 -7.53 12.17 8.04
C GLN A 22 -8.24 10.83 8.21
N ALA A 23 -9.47 10.83 8.72
CA ALA A 23 -10.24 9.60 8.87
C ALA A 23 -10.46 8.92 7.52
N ASP A 24 -10.81 9.68 6.49
CA ASP A 24 -10.98 9.13 5.14
C ASP A 24 -9.66 8.65 4.55
N LYS A 25 -8.58 9.41 4.76
CA LYS A 25 -7.25 8.99 4.31
C LYS A 25 -6.86 7.65 4.91
N LYS A 26 -7.12 7.43 6.20
CA LYS A 26 -6.85 6.17 6.87
C LYS A 26 -7.63 5.02 6.28
N ILE A 27 -8.88 5.24 5.89
CA ILE A 27 -9.72 4.21 5.28
C ILE A 27 -9.04 3.70 4.00
N PHE A 28 -8.59 4.59 3.13
CA PHE A 28 -7.93 4.19 1.89
C PHE A 28 -6.56 3.57 2.14
N PHE A 29 -5.85 4.03 3.14
CA PHE A 29 -4.60 3.41 3.57
C PHE A 29 -4.83 1.97 4.03
N ASP A 30 -5.83 1.75 4.87
CA ASP A 30 -6.18 0.42 5.36
C ASP A 30 -6.62 -0.50 4.22
N GLN A 31 -7.35 0.03 3.24
CA GLN A 31 -7.75 -0.74 2.05
C GLN A 31 -6.53 -1.15 1.23
N ALA A 32 -5.56 -0.26 1.09
CA ALA A 32 -4.33 -0.57 0.36
C ALA A 32 -3.56 -1.68 1.05
N PHE A 33 -3.41 -1.60 2.37
CA PHE A 33 -2.74 -2.62 3.15
C PHE A 33 -3.49 -3.95 3.11
N GLY A 34 -4.82 -3.90 3.24
CA GLY A 34 -5.65 -5.10 3.17
C GLY A 34 -5.55 -5.81 1.82
N GLY A 35 -5.60 -5.04 0.72
CA GLY A 35 -5.45 -5.60 -0.62
C GLY A 35 -4.07 -6.23 -0.83
N LEU A 36 -3.03 -5.57 -0.36
CA LEU A 36 -1.67 -6.11 -0.43
C LEU A 36 -1.55 -7.39 0.38
N SER A 37 -2.07 -7.39 1.61
CA SER A 37 -2.02 -8.58 2.47
C SER A 37 -2.76 -9.75 1.85
N PHE A 38 -3.91 -9.50 1.23
CA PHE A 38 -4.67 -10.52 0.53
C PHE A 38 -3.86 -11.11 -0.62
N ALA A 39 -3.20 -10.26 -1.41
CA ALA A 39 -2.38 -10.71 -2.52
C ALA A 39 -1.20 -11.58 -2.05
N ILE A 40 -0.58 -11.22 -0.92
CA ILE A 40 0.50 -12.02 -0.34
C ILE A 40 -0.03 -13.41 0.05
N GLN A 41 -1.21 -13.46 0.67
CA GLN A 41 -1.82 -14.74 1.04
C GLN A 41 -2.13 -15.59 -0.20
N MET A 42 -2.52 -14.96 -1.30
CA MET A 42 -2.83 -15.67 -2.54
C MET A 42 -1.60 -16.21 -3.24
N CYS A 43 -0.40 -15.77 -2.87
CA CYS A 43 0.84 -16.33 -3.40
C CYS A 43 1.06 -17.78 -2.93
N GLY A 44 0.43 -18.18 -1.83
CA GLY A 44 0.58 -19.54 -1.30
C GLY A 44 2.01 -19.85 -0.95
N ASP A 45 2.59 -20.85 -1.62
CA ASP A 45 3.97 -21.27 -1.37
C ASP A 45 4.99 -20.53 -2.25
N ASP A 46 4.56 -19.56 -3.04
CA ASP A 46 5.47 -18.77 -3.87
C ASP A 46 6.06 -17.62 -3.05
N TRP A 47 7.07 -17.96 -2.27
CA TRP A 47 7.74 -17.01 -1.37
C TRP A 47 8.44 -15.89 -2.13
N ASP A 48 8.97 -16.17 -3.31
CA ASP A 48 9.65 -15.14 -4.11
C ASP A 48 8.68 -14.04 -4.53
N GLU A 49 7.48 -14.42 -4.97
CA GLU A 49 6.47 -13.44 -5.35
C GLU A 49 5.95 -12.68 -4.13
N ALA A 50 5.72 -13.37 -3.01
CA ALA A 50 5.31 -12.71 -1.77
C ALA A 50 6.35 -11.67 -1.33
N ASP A 51 7.63 -12.01 -1.40
CA ASP A 51 8.71 -11.09 -1.04
C ASP A 51 8.73 -9.86 -1.95
N ARG A 52 8.40 -10.01 -3.23
CA ARG A 52 8.34 -8.88 -4.16
C ARG A 52 7.24 -7.90 -3.73
N TYR A 53 6.08 -8.38 -3.30
CA TYR A 53 5.01 -7.52 -2.82
C TYR A 53 5.39 -6.83 -1.51
N ILE A 54 6.03 -7.56 -0.60
CA ILE A 54 6.51 -7.01 0.66
C ILE A 54 7.53 -5.90 0.41
N ASP A 55 8.49 -6.14 -0.49
CA ASP A 55 9.48 -5.14 -0.85
C ASP A 55 8.85 -3.91 -1.51
N LEU A 56 7.89 -4.12 -2.39
CA LEU A 56 7.17 -3.02 -3.04
C LEU A 56 6.52 -2.11 -2.01
N TRP A 57 5.88 -2.71 -1.00
CA TRP A 57 5.26 -1.95 0.08
C TRP A 57 6.30 -1.26 0.96
N ASP A 58 7.24 -2.02 1.50
CA ASP A 58 8.19 -1.51 2.50
C ASP A 58 9.12 -0.44 1.94
N LYS A 59 9.59 -0.61 0.71
CA LYS A 59 10.61 0.27 0.14
C LYS A 59 10.03 1.49 -0.55
N THR A 60 8.77 1.44 -0.93
CA THR A 60 8.18 2.52 -1.73
C THR A 60 6.89 3.05 -1.14
N TRP A 61 5.86 2.19 -1.07
CA TRP A 61 4.51 2.64 -0.84
C TRP A 61 4.22 2.99 0.61
N TYR A 62 4.79 2.26 1.56
CA TYR A 62 4.54 2.53 2.98
C TYR A 62 4.91 3.98 3.33
N LYS A 63 6.08 4.43 2.90
CA LYS A 63 6.53 5.79 3.16
C LYS A 63 5.60 6.83 2.55
N LYS A 64 5.17 6.58 1.31
CA LYS A 64 4.26 7.50 0.62
C LYS A 64 2.92 7.60 1.33
N PHE A 65 2.35 6.47 1.73
CA PHE A 65 1.07 6.46 2.43
C PHE A 65 1.17 7.12 3.81
N VAL A 66 2.21 6.81 4.57
CA VAL A 66 2.39 7.40 5.90
C VAL A 66 2.49 8.92 5.79
N LYS A 67 3.26 9.42 4.83
CA LYS A 67 3.37 10.86 4.64
C LYS A 67 2.03 11.48 4.24
N ALA A 68 1.29 10.84 3.36
CA ALA A 68 -0.01 11.36 2.90
C ALA A 68 -1.07 11.34 4.00
N VAL A 69 -1.06 10.33 4.87
CA VAL A 69 -2.06 10.20 5.94
C VAL A 69 -1.69 11.03 7.16
N TYR A 70 -0.43 10.95 7.61
CA TYR A 70 0.00 11.52 8.88
C TYR A 70 0.89 12.75 8.74
N ASP A 71 1.27 13.08 7.53
CA ASP A 71 2.11 14.25 7.22
C ASP A 71 3.46 14.25 7.94
N TYR A 72 4.08 13.08 8.03
CA TYR A 72 5.46 12.97 8.50
C TYR A 72 6.21 11.91 7.69
N ASP A 73 7.54 12.01 7.69
CA ASP A 73 8.39 11.07 6.96
C ASP A 73 8.61 9.81 7.79
N ALA A 74 8.24 8.65 7.22
CA ALA A 74 8.50 7.37 7.86
C ALA A 74 9.96 6.98 7.64
N GLU A 75 10.62 6.56 8.73
CA GLU A 75 11.96 6.00 8.63
C GLU A 75 11.87 4.47 8.56
N VAL A 76 12.68 3.90 7.69
CA VAL A 76 12.70 2.46 7.51
C VAL A 76 14.10 1.92 7.75
#